data_df4e136b590b1467d39120ae9d72bc1f
#
_entry.id   df4e136b590b1467d39120ae9d72bc1f
#
_cell.length_a   1.000
_cell.length_b   1.000
_cell.length_c   1.000
_cell.angle_alpha   90.00
_cell.angle_beta   90.00
_cell.angle_gamma   90.00
#
_symmetry.space_group_name_H-M   'P 1'
#
loop_
_entity.id
_entity.type
_entity.pdbx_description
1 polymer ?
#
loop_
_entity_poly.entity_id
_entity_poly.type
_entity_poly.pdbx_seq_one_letter_code
_entity_poly.pdbx_strand_id
1 'polypeptide(L)'
;MGRKYLALAGALCIVAVTAGGCKSSEEETVKNIKIGVTLYDQYDTFLSEMMTEFTEYAADKEEESKVTINLEILDVSKSQLTQNEQVKSLIEKGCNVVCVNLVDRTEPTTITDLAENNNVPIIFFNRELVAEDLERWKDLYYVGADA
;
A
#
# COMPACT_ATOMS: atom_id res chain seq x y z
N MET A 1 36.72 24.23 -75.19
CA MET A 1 37.06 22.94 -75.83
C MET A 1 36.85 21.82 -74.90
N GLY A 2 36.09 20.82 -75.26
CA GLY A 2 36.13 19.48 -74.67
C GLY A 2 34.97 19.12 -73.74
N ARG A 3 33.85 18.83 -74.37
CA ARG A 3 32.75 17.95 -73.87
C ARG A 3 33.33 16.60 -73.53
N LYS A 4 32.84 15.98 -72.43
CA LYS A 4 32.44 14.56 -72.47
C LYS A 4 31.42 14.26 -71.38
N TYR A 5 30.27 13.87 -71.83
CA TYR A 5 29.23 13.19 -71.09
C TYR A 5 29.66 11.79 -70.73
N LEU A 6 29.34 11.33 -69.54
CA LEU A 6 29.12 9.91 -69.35
C LEU A 6 28.00 9.71 -68.35
N ALA A 7 26.91 9.27 -68.88
CA ALA A 7 25.80 8.67 -68.13
C ALA A 7 26.25 7.27 -67.68
N LEU A 8 25.83 6.79 -66.52
CA LEU A 8 25.34 5.42 -66.34
C LEU A 8 24.77 5.22 -64.96
N ALA A 9 23.54 4.84 -65.00
CA ALA A 9 22.94 3.62 -64.44
C ALA A 9 22.88 3.56 -62.91
N GLY A 10 21.77 3.79 -62.37
CA GLY A 10 20.74 2.93 -61.90
C GLY A 10 21.18 1.80 -60.99
N ALA A 11 21.06 2.00 -59.69
CA ALA A 11 20.87 0.86 -58.77
C ALA A 11 19.81 1.27 -57.76
N LEU A 12 18.58 0.82 -58.04
CA LEU A 12 17.44 0.91 -57.17
C LEU A 12 17.61 -0.12 -56.03
N CYS A 13 18.20 0.28 -54.93
CA CYS A 13 18.21 -0.55 -53.72
C CYS A 13 16.87 -0.39 -53.01
N ILE A 14 15.98 -1.37 -53.22
CA ILE A 14 14.79 -1.55 -52.42
C ILE A 14 15.23 -2.05 -51.04
N VAL A 15 15.30 -1.16 -50.07
CA VAL A 15 15.43 -1.52 -48.65
C VAL A 15 14.07 -1.98 -48.19
N ALA A 16 13.88 -3.30 -48.10
CA ALA A 16 12.76 -3.90 -47.42
C ALA A 16 12.89 -3.60 -45.91
N VAL A 17 12.15 -2.59 -45.45
CA VAL A 17 11.98 -2.36 -44.02
C VAL A 17 11.08 -3.46 -43.50
N THR A 18 11.70 -4.51 -42.95
CA THR A 18 10.99 -5.46 -42.11
C THR A 18 10.59 -4.73 -40.83
N ALA A 19 9.34 -4.31 -40.75
CA ALA A 19 8.73 -3.88 -39.49
C ALA A 19 8.70 -5.07 -38.52
N GLY A 20 9.80 -5.26 -37.80
CA GLY A 20 9.85 -6.11 -36.63
C GLY A 20 9.00 -5.44 -35.56
N GLY A 21 7.75 -5.87 -35.44
CA GLY A 21 6.91 -5.50 -34.32
C GLY A 21 7.54 -5.98 -33.04
N CYS A 22 8.20 -5.11 -32.30
CA CYS A 22 8.46 -5.32 -30.90
C CYS A 22 7.11 -5.37 -30.21
N LYS A 23 6.64 -6.58 -29.94
CA LYS A 23 5.59 -6.83 -28.97
C LYS A 23 6.25 -6.51 -27.63
N SER A 24 6.05 -5.28 -27.14
CA SER A 24 6.33 -4.98 -25.75
C SER A 24 5.41 -5.88 -24.93
N SER A 25 5.98 -6.91 -24.31
CA SER A 25 5.32 -7.57 -23.20
C SER A 25 5.17 -6.48 -22.14
N GLU A 26 3.95 -5.99 -21.95
CA GLU A 26 3.60 -5.28 -20.73
C GLU A 26 3.87 -6.30 -19.60
N GLU A 27 4.97 -6.16 -18.91
CA GLU A 27 5.13 -6.77 -17.61
C GLU A 27 4.02 -6.19 -16.75
N GLU A 28 2.99 -6.98 -16.46
CA GLU A 28 2.01 -6.64 -15.43
C GLU A 28 2.80 -6.42 -14.14
N THR A 29 3.02 -5.17 -13.78
CA THR A 29 3.66 -4.83 -12.51
C THR A 29 2.71 -5.24 -11.40
N VAL A 30 3.02 -6.35 -10.72
CA VAL A 30 2.26 -6.83 -9.57
C VAL A 30 2.26 -5.71 -8.54
N LYS A 31 1.07 -5.22 -8.19
CA LYS A 31 0.92 -4.17 -7.18
C LYS A 31 1.27 -4.76 -5.82
N ASN A 32 2.23 -4.16 -5.15
CA ASN A 32 2.63 -4.54 -3.80
C ASN A 32 1.94 -3.60 -2.79
N ILE A 33 1.19 -4.17 -1.86
CA ILE A 33 0.46 -3.46 -0.81
C ILE A 33 1.06 -3.87 0.54
N LYS A 34 1.52 -2.89 1.31
CA LYS A 34 2.02 -3.08 2.66
C LYS A 34 0.99 -2.57 3.67
N ILE A 35 0.55 -3.43 4.57
CA ILE A 35 -0.42 -3.11 5.62
C ILE A 35 0.26 -3.31 6.97
N GLY A 36 0.36 -2.23 7.76
CA GLY A 36 0.78 -2.32 9.14
C GLY A 36 -0.42 -2.48 10.06
N VAL A 37 -0.29 -3.29 11.11
CA VAL A 37 -1.34 -3.49 12.12
C VAL A 37 -0.71 -3.36 13.50
N THR A 38 -1.33 -2.60 14.40
CA THR A 38 -0.95 -2.55 15.81
C THR A 38 -2.11 -2.99 16.69
N LEU A 39 -1.85 -3.95 17.60
CA LEU A 39 -2.82 -4.51 18.53
C LEU A 39 -2.53 -4.05 19.95
N TYR A 40 -3.55 -3.61 20.69
CA TYR A 40 -3.37 -3.23 22.10
C TYR A 40 -2.89 -4.40 22.96
N ASP A 41 -3.31 -5.63 22.60
CA ASP A 41 -2.94 -6.88 23.29
C ASP A 41 -3.15 -8.08 22.33
N GLN A 42 -2.08 -8.74 21.92
CA GLN A 42 -2.15 -9.91 21.03
C GLN A 42 -2.79 -11.14 21.70
N TYR A 43 -2.86 -11.18 23.04
CA TYR A 43 -3.44 -12.27 23.79
C TYR A 43 -4.94 -12.12 24.02
N ASP A 44 -5.54 -11.01 23.55
CA ASP A 44 -6.99 -10.88 23.51
C ASP A 44 -7.57 -11.89 22.52
N THR A 45 -8.46 -12.77 22.99
CA THR A 45 -8.99 -13.89 22.18
C THR A 45 -9.72 -13.40 20.93
N PHE A 46 -10.52 -12.33 21.07
CA PHE A 46 -11.26 -11.76 19.95
C PHE A 46 -10.30 -11.19 18.87
N LEU A 47 -9.27 -10.45 19.29
CA LEU A 47 -8.28 -9.90 18.37
C LEU A 47 -7.45 -10.99 17.70
N SER A 48 -7.09 -12.03 18.44
CA SER A 48 -6.34 -13.16 17.90
C SER A 48 -7.13 -13.89 16.80
N GLU A 49 -8.40 -14.18 17.04
CA GLU A 49 -9.29 -14.77 16.02
C GLU A 49 -9.46 -13.84 14.83
N MET A 50 -9.74 -12.56 15.06
CA MET A 50 -9.90 -11.57 13.99
C MET A 50 -8.63 -11.44 13.13
N MET A 51 -7.43 -11.49 13.72
CA MET A 51 -6.18 -11.42 12.95
C MET A 51 -5.92 -12.69 12.15
N THR A 52 -6.36 -13.85 12.62
CA THR A 52 -6.32 -15.08 11.85
C THR A 52 -7.17 -14.96 10.60
N GLU A 53 -8.44 -14.60 10.74
CA GLU A 53 -9.38 -14.39 9.62
C GLU A 53 -8.88 -13.28 8.67
N PHE A 54 -8.33 -12.19 9.21
CA PHE A 54 -7.78 -11.12 8.40
C PHE A 54 -6.59 -11.58 7.55
N THR A 55 -5.72 -12.41 8.11
CA THR A 55 -4.56 -12.94 7.39
C THR A 55 -4.98 -13.91 6.29
N GLU A 56 -5.94 -14.78 6.56
CA GLU A 56 -6.50 -15.70 5.57
C GLU A 56 -7.20 -14.93 4.44
N TYR A 57 -8.03 -13.94 4.78
CA TYR A 57 -8.68 -13.08 3.80
C TYR A 57 -7.68 -12.31 2.92
N ALA A 58 -6.57 -11.83 3.50
CA ALA A 58 -5.54 -11.15 2.73
C ALA A 58 -4.87 -12.09 1.72
N ALA A 59 -4.62 -13.36 2.10
CA ALA A 59 -4.07 -14.37 1.20
C ALA A 59 -5.03 -14.70 0.05
N ASP A 60 -6.32 -14.84 0.33
CA ASP A 60 -7.33 -15.04 -0.71
C ASP A 60 -7.39 -13.86 -1.69
N LYS A 61 -7.27 -12.63 -1.18
CA LYS A 61 -7.25 -11.42 -2.01
C LYS A 61 -5.99 -11.29 -2.86
N GLU A 62 -4.84 -11.76 -2.41
CA GLU A 62 -3.64 -11.87 -3.24
C GLU A 62 -3.91 -12.72 -4.48
N GLU A 63 -4.50 -13.91 -4.28
CA GLU A 63 -4.80 -14.84 -5.37
C GLU A 63 -5.85 -14.28 -6.34
N GLU A 64 -6.96 -13.72 -5.81
CA GLU A 64 -8.04 -13.16 -6.63
C GLU A 64 -7.62 -11.95 -7.46
N SER A 65 -6.84 -11.04 -6.87
CA SER A 65 -6.55 -9.72 -7.43
C SER A 65 -5.18 -9.63 -8.09
N LYS A 66 -4.37 -10.68 -8.04
CA LYS A 66 -2.98 -10.70 -8.54
C LYS A 66 -2.15 -9.55 -7.98
N VAL A 67 -2.29 -9.30 -6.70
CA VAL A 67 -1.51 -8.32 -5.92
C VAL A 67 -0.68 -9.07 -4.89
N THR A 68 0.38 -8.45 -4.38
CA THR A 68 1.08 -8.96 -3.19
C THR A 68 0.67 -8.13 -1.99
N ILE A 69 0.24 -8.76 -0.90
CA ILE A 69 -0.16 -8.10 0.35
C ILE A 69 0.82 -8.50 1.45
N ASN A 70 1.63 -7.55 1.91
CA ASN A 70 2.54 -7.76 3.02
C ASN A 70 1.89 -7.23 4.30
N LEU A 71 1.60 -8.12 5.24
CA LEU A 71 1.08 -7.79 6.56
C LEU A 71 2.22 -7.73 7.58
N GLU A 72 2.31 -6.65 8.35
CA GLU A 72 3.16 -6.53 9.53
C GLU A 72 2.28 -6.26 10.74
N ILE A 73 2.07 -7.30 11.58
CA ILE A 73 1.20 -7.24 12.76
C ILE A 73 2.08 -7.14 14.01
N LEU A 74 1.88 -6.10 14.82
CA LEU A 74 2.68 -5.78 15.98
C LEU A 74 1.81 -5.71 17.24
N ASP A 75 2.30 -6.30 18.33
CA ASP A 75 1.73 -6.16 19.68
C ASP A 75 2.37 -4.99 20.41
N VAL A 76 1.56 -4.14 21.02
CA VAL A 76 2.03 -3.00 21.80
C VAL A 76 2.03 -3.26 23.31
N SER A 77 1.56 -4.44 23.72
CA SER A 77 1.54 -4.88 25.12
C SER A 77 0.90 -3.84 26.05
N LYS A 78 -0.23 -3.28 25.65
CA LYS A 78 -1.02 -2.26 26.39
C LYS A 78 -0.29 -0.93 26.63
N SER A 79 0.73 -0.64 25.85
CA SER A 79 1.51 0.62 25.97
C SER A 79 1.19 1.60 24.83
N GLN A 80 0.56 2.73 25.14
CA GLN A 80 0.28 3.77 24.15
C GLN A 80 1.57 4.37 23.57
N LEU A 81 2.61 4.54 24.41
CA LEU A 81 3.90 5.02 23.92
C LEU A 81 4.51 4.07 22.88
N THR A 82 4.50 2.77 23.18
CA THR A 82 4.97 1.73 22.23
C THR A 82 4.14 1.74 20.95
N GLN A 83 2.81 1.95 21.06
CA GLN A 83 1.94 2.04 19.89
C GLN A 83 2.32 3.21 18.99
N ASN A 84 2.54 4.39 19.55
CA ASN A 84 2.95 5.57 18.79
C ASN A 84 4.29 5.34 18.05
N GLU A 85 5.26 4.71 18.71
CA GLU A 85 6.55 4.35 18.10
C GLU A 85 6.41 3.30 17.00
N GLN A 86 5.56 2.30 17.18
CA GLN A 86 5.31 1.27 16.17
C GLN A 86 4.59 1.86 14.95
N VAL A 87 3.57 2.69 15.13
CA VAL A 87 2.90 3.37 14.01
C VAL A 87 3.90 4.22 13.22
N LYS A 88 4.75 4.98 13.90
CA LYS A 88 5.83 5.72 13.24
C LYS A 88 6.73 4.81 12.42
N SER A 89 7.17 3.70 13.00
CA SER A 89 8.03 2.71 12.32
C SER A 89 7.35 2.09 11.09
N LEU A 90 6.07 1.75 11.17
CA LEU A 90 5.30 1.20 10.05
C LEU A 90 5.18 2.20 8.89
N ILE A 91 4.95 3.48 9.20
CA ILE A 91 4.93 4.56 8.22
C ILE A 91 6.31 4.71 7.55
N GLU A 92 7.38 4.75 8.34
CA GLU A 92 8.77 4.85 7.84
C GLU A 92 9.19 3.66 6.97
N LYS A 93 8.66 2.46 7.23
CA LYS A 93 8.84 1.26 6.41
C LYS A 93 8.04 1.28 5.10
N GLY A 94 7.22 2.29 4.90
CA GLY A 94 6.45 2.51 3.68
C GLY A 94 5.17 1.67 3.63
N CYS A 95 4.48 1.46 4.75
CA CYS A 95 3.14 0.91 4.75
C CYS A 95 2.19 1.85 4.00
N ASN A 96 1.32 1.27 3.15
CA ASN A 96 0.34 2.01 2.38
C ASN A 96 -0.88 2.41 3.22
N VAL A 97 -1.10 1.69 4.32
CA VAL A 97 -2.15 1.91 5.30
C VAL A 97 -1.70 1.33 6.64
N VAL A 98 -2.12 1.92 7.74
CA VAL A 98 -1.91 1.36 9.08
C VAL A 98 -3.24 1.15 9.77
N CYS A 99 -3.49 -0.08 10.24
CA CYS A 99 -4.65 -0.47 11.03
C CYS A 99 -4.28 -0.38 12.51
N VAL A 100 -5.08 0.31 13.30
CA VAL A 100 -4.77 0.61 14.71
C VAL A 100 -5.90 0.17 15.63
N ASN A 101 -5.60 -0.80 16.48
CA ASN A 101 -6.45 -1.12 17.62
C ASN A 101 -5.91 -0.37 18.85
N LEU A 102 -6.50 0.79 19.15
CA LEU A 102 -5.98 1.74 20.13
C LEU A 102 -5.85 1.18 21.54
N VAL A 103 -4.75 1.52 22.21
CA VAL A 103 -4.58 1.31 23.65
C VAL A 103 -5.45 2.32 24.40
N ASP A 104 -5.29 3.59 24.13
CA ASP A 104 -6.08 4.66 24.73
C ASP A 104 -6.94 5.37 23.69
N ARG A 105 -8.27 5.20 23.81
CA ARG A 105 -9.26 5.80 22.88
C ARG A 105 -9.34 7.32 23.00
N THR A 106 -8.80 7.89 24.06
CA THR A 106 -8.82 9.33 24.32
C THR A 106 -7.58 10.07 23.85
N GLU A 107 -6.55 9.34 23.38
CA GLU A 107 -5.29 9.93 22.92
C GLU A 107 -4.87 9.50 21.50
N PRO A 108 -5.74 9.61 20.49
CA PRO A 108 -5.37 9.24 19.12
C PRO A 108 -4.49 10.27 18.41
N THR A 109 -4.38 11.49 18.97
CA THR A 109 -3.79 12.66 18.31
C THR A 109 -2.39 12.41 17.75
N THR A 110 -1.51 11.79 18.52
CA THR A 110 -0.13 11.52 18.06
C THR A 110 -0.12 10.62 16.82
N ILE A 111 -0.98 9.61 16.79
CA ILE A 111 -1.09 8.67 15.64
C ILE A 111 -1.70 9.38 14.44
N THR A 112 -2.76 10.17 14.64
CA THR A 112 -3.42 10.90 13.56
C THR A 112 -2.50 11.96 12.95
N ASP A 113 -1.77 12.71 13.77
CA ASP A 113 -0.79 13.70 13.30
C ASP A 113 0.37 13.04 12.51
N LEU A 114 0.87 11.88 12.97
CA LEU A 114 1.89 11.11 12.23
C LEU A 114 1.37 10.68 10.87
N ALA A 115 0.15 10.18 10.81
CA ALA A 115 -0.49 9.70 9.60
C ALA A 115 -0.73 10.84 8.59
N GLU A 116 -1.32 11.96 9.04
CA GLU A 116 -1.58 13.13 8.22
C GLU A 116 -0.29 13.73 7.65
N ASN A 117 0.73 13.93 8.51
CA ASN A 117 2.02 14.50 8.08
C ASN A 117 2.75 13.63 7.04
N ASN A 118 2.48 12.33 7.00
CA ASN A 118 3.07 11.40 6.04
C ASN A 118 2.11 10.96 4.93
N ASN A 119 0.87 11.45 4.95
CA ASN A 119 -0.20 11.09 4.01
C ASN A 119 -0.42 9.57 3.91
N VAL A 120 -0.44 8.89 5.07
CA VAL A 120 -0.69 7.45 5.19
C VAL A 120 -2.03 7.21 5.87
N PRO A 121 -3.04 6.64 5.20
CA PRO A 121 -4.36 6.38 5.79
C PRO A 121 -4.29 5.53 7.06
N ILE A 122 -5.14 5.84 8.03
CA ILE A 122 -5.32 5.06 9.25
C ILE A 122 -6.73 4.45 9.27
N ILE A 123 -6.78 3.17 9.61
CA ILE A 123 -8.03 2.47 9.92
C ILE A 123 -8.00 2.10 11.39
N PHE A 124 -8.75 2.83 12.21
CA PHE A 124 -9.00 2.41 13.58
C PHE A 124 -10.02 1.26 13.60
N PHE A 125 -9.83 0.28 14.45
CA PHE A 125 -10.75 -0.84 14.49
C PHE A 125 -11.02 -1.35 15.91
N ASN A 126 -12.20 -1.98 16.09
CA ASN A 126 -12.72 -2.54 17.33
C ASN A 126 -12.96 -1.51 18.44
N ARG A 127 -12.02 -0.63 18.71
CA ARG A 127 -12.11 0.40 19.74
C ARG A 127 -12.41 1.76 19.10
N GLU A 128 -13.66 2.20 19.20
CA GLU A 128 -14.14 3.43 18.57
C GLU A 128 -13.52 4.67 19.23
N LEU A 129 -13.14 5.64 18.39
CA LEU A 129 -12.74 6.97 18.82
C LEU A 129 -13.98 7.84 19.05
N VAL A 130 -13.78 9.00 19.67
CA VAL A 130 -14.81 10.03 19.65
C VAL A 130 -14.95 10.63 18.25
N ALA A 131 -16.16 11.04 17.88
CA ALA A 131 -16.46 11.49 16.51
C ALA A 131 -15.56 12.63 16.05
N GLU A 132 -15.25 13.58 16.93
CA GLU A 132 -14.41 14.73 16.65
C GLU A 132 -12.98 14.33 16.23
N ASP A 133 -12.46 13.22 16.75
CA ASP A 133 -11.13 12.72 16.38
C ASP A 133 -11.12 12.07 15.01
N LEU A 134 -12.19 11.42 14.59
CA LEU A 134 -12.33 10.85 13.25
C LEU A 134 -12.48 11.92 12.16
N GLU A 135 -13.04 13.07 12.49
CA GLU A 135 -13.22 14.18 11.55
C GLU A 135 -11.96 15.05 11.35
N ARG A 136 -10.90 14.82 12.13
CA ARG A 136 -9.68 15.66 12.08
C ARG A 136 -8.95 15.60 10.76
N TRP A 137 -8.99 14.46 10.09
CA TRP A 137 -8.36 14.28 8.79
C TRP A 137 -9.19 13.34 7.90
N LYS A 138 -9.23 13.61 6.60
CA LYS A 138 -10.10 12.92 5.63
C LYS A 138 -9.78 11.43 5.41
N ASP A 139 -8.56 10.99 5.72
CA ASP A 139 -8.11 9.61 5.52
C ASP A 139 -8.00 8.83 6.84
N LEU A 140 -8.83 9.21 7.82
CA LEU A 140 -9.11 8.45 9.04
C LEU A 140 -10.41 7.68 8.86
N TYR A 141 -10.37 6.40 9.19
CA TYR A 141 -11.51 5.49 9.08
C TYR A 141 -11.69 4.72 10.37
N TYR A 142 -12.91 4.28 10.62
CA TYR A 142 -13.23 3.37 11.72
C TYR A 142 -13.97 2.15 11.21
N VAL A 143 -13.62 0.98 11.72
CA VAL A 143 -14.28 -0.31 11.47
C VAL A 143 -14.55 -0.97 12.82
N GLY A 144 -15.82 -1.18 13.14
CA GLY A 144 -16.26 -1.80 14.38
C GLY A 144 -17.78 -1.94 14.42
N ALA A 145 -18.28 -2.45 15.54
CA ALA A 145 -19.71 -2.48 15.80
C ALA A 145 -20.20 -1.12 16.29
N ASP A 146 -21.40 -0.72 15.87
CA ASP A 146 -22.11 0.39 16.47
C ASP A 146 -22.45 0.04 17.93
N ALA A 147 -22.17 0.96 18.84
CA ALA A 147 -22.40 0.80 20.26
C ALA A 147 -23.81 1.26 20.67
#